data_5b609fae83bcb78dd0c271f570814bf1
#
_entry.id   5b609fae83bcb78dd0c271f570814bf1
#
_cell.length_a   1.000
_cell.length_b   1.000
_cell.length_c   1.000
_cell.angle_alpha   90.00
_cell.angle_beta   90.00
_cell.angle_gamma   90.00
#
_symmetry.space_group_name_H-M   'P 1'
#
loop_
_entity.id
_entity.type
_entity.pdbx_description
1 polymer ?
#
loop_
_entity_poly.entity_id
_entity_poly.type
_entity_poly.pdbx_seq_one_letter_code
_entity_poly.pdbx_strand_id
1 'polypeptide(L)'
;MERKALIFNVQKYNMYDGPGIRTIVFFKGCPLRCKWCANPEGLERKIQIMFKKNSCVNCGLCVDACPVGIHEITPEGIHRVRRDIDCTGCGKCKSVCPQAALEVNGQVKTVSELLEIVEEDAAFYSMSGGGVTLGGGECTAQPEAARELLMACKSQGINTAIETCGHTKP
;
A
#
# COMPACT_ATOMS: atom_id res chain seq x y z
N MET A 1 -6.80 -6.64 -20.80
CA MET A 1 -6.53 -5.52 -19.86
C MET A 1 -5.54 -6.02 -18.82
N GLU A 2 -4.49 -5.30 -18.60
CA GLU A 2 -3.47 -5.62 -17.61
C GLU A 2 -4.04 -5.59 -16.19
N ARG A 3 -3.67 -6.59 -15.37
CA ARG A 3 -4.17 -6.71 -14.01
C ARG A 3 -3.52 -5.66 -13.09
N LYS A 4 -4.32 -5.09 -12.20
CA LYS A 4 -3.88 -4.08 -11.23
C LYS A 4 -4.07 -4.57 -9.80
N ALA A 5 -3.15 -4.19 -8.93
CA ALA A 5 -3.21 -4.40 -7.50
C ALA A 5 -3.29 -3.06 -6.76
N LEU A 6 -4.09 -3.01 -5.72
CA LEU A 6 -4.03 -1.93 -4.73
C LEU A 6 -3.08 -2.37 -3.63
N ILE A 7 -1.98 -1.66 -3.48
CA ILE A 7 -0.94 -1.90 -2.48
C ILE A 7 -0.76 -0.65 -1.61
N PHE A 8 -0.13 -0.80 -0.44
CA PHE A 8 0.23 0.37 0.36
C PHE A 8 1.74 0.55 0.53
N ASN A 9 2.53 -0.51 0.32
CA ASN A 9 3.98 -0.42 0.40
C ASN A 9 4.64 -1.52 -0.44
N VAL A 10 5.93 -1.29 -0.79
CA VAL A 10 6.88 -2.31 -1.23
C VAL A 10 8.13 -2.12 -0.39
N GLN A 11 8.53 -3.15 0.33
CA GLN A 11 9.72 -3.13 1.19
C GLN A 11 10.77 -4.08 0.64
N LYS A 12 11.94 -3.54 0.36
CA LYS A 12 13.10 -4.27 -0.11
C LYS A 12 13.99 -4.73 1.05
N TYR A 13 14.87 -5.69 0.78
CA TYR A 13 15.90 -6.20 1.72
C TYR A 13 15.34 -6.72 3.05
N ASN A 14 14.14 -7.28 3.04
CA ASN A 14 13.57 -7.90 4.24
C ASN A 14 14.18 -9.29 4.48
N MET A 15 14.47 -9.62 5.74
CA MET A 15 15.07 -10.90 6.17
C MET A 15 14.17 -11.68 7.14
N TYR A 16 12.96 -11.19 7.43
CA TYR A 16 12.10 -11.75 8.47
C TYR A 16 10.85 -12.46 7.92
N ASP A 17 10.52 -12.23 6.66
CA ASP A 17 9.25 -12.68 6.08
C ASP A 17 9.47 -13.81 5.05
N GLY A 18 10.30 -14.77 5.43
CA GLY A 18 10.64 -15.97 4.67
C GLY A 18 12.15 -16.17 4.50
N PRO A 19 12.56 -17.25 3.79
CA PRO A 19 13.97 -17.56 3.59
C PRO A 19 14.70 -16.52 2.74
N GLY A 20 15.94 -16.20 3.11
CA GLY A 20 16.80 -15.30 2.36
C GLY A 20 16.39 -13.82 2.41
N ILE A 21 17.01 -13.03 1.54
CA ILE A 21 16.65 -11.61 1.37
C ILE A 21 15.43 -11.51 0.45
N ARG A 22 14.40 -10.78 0.87
CA ARG A 22 13.12 -10.73 0.16
C ARG A 22 12.65 -9.30 -0.09
N THR A 23 11.89 -9.13 -1.16
CA THR A 23 11.06 -7.96 -1.38
C THR A 23 9.63 -8.31 -0.99
N ILE A 24 9.02 -7.49 -0.10
CA ILE A 24 7.64 -7.67 0.31
C ILE A 24 6.75 -6.68 -0.44
N VAL A 25 5.70 -7.20 -1.07
CA VAL A 25 4.62 -6.39 -1.65
C VAL A 25 3.44 -6.41 -0.70
N PHE A 26 3.15 -5.27 -0.09
CA PHE A 26 2.07 -5.11 0.89
C PHE A 26 0.76 -4.74 0.21
N PHE A 27 -0.13 -5.72 0.05
CA PHE A 27 -1.48 -5.53 -0.50
C PHE A 27 -2.37 -4.77 0.48
N LYS A 28 -3.30 -3.98 -0.06
CA LYS A 28 -4.24 -3.17 0.73
C LYS A 28 -5.66 -3.74 0.67
N GLY A 29 -6.26 -3.87 1.84
CA GLY A 29 -7.55 -4.52 2.09
C GLY A 29 -7.36 -5.79 2.92
N CYS A 30 -8.09 -5.88 4.03
CA CYS A 30 -8.14 -7.08 4.87
C CYS A 30 -9.58 -7.28 5.37
N PRO A 31 -10.13 -8.50 5.33
CA PRO A 31 -11.46 -8.78 5.87
C PRO A 31 -11.49 -8.78 7.40
N LEU A 32 -10.34 -8.94 8.05
CA LEU A 32 -10.21 -8.98 9.50
C LEU A 32 -9.94 -7.59 10.11
N ARG A 33 -10.19 -7.47 11.42
CA ARG A 33 -9.96 -6.27 12.24
C ARG A 33 -9.28 -6.66 13.55
N CYS A 34 -8.13 -7.34 13.44
CA CYS A 34 -7.36 -7.83 14.58
C CYS A 34 -6.90 -6.67 15.45
N LYS A 35 -7.10 -6.76 16.77
CA LYS A 35 -6.68 -5.72 17.72
C LYS A 35 -5.15 -5.54 17.77
N TRP A 36 -4.41 -6.57 17.39
CA TRP A 36 -2.94 -6.61 17.35
C TRP A 36 -2.38 -6.49 15.92
N CYS A 37 -3.14 -5.93 14.97
CA CYS A 37 -2.69 -5.83 13.58
C CYS A 37 -1.38 -5.03 13.48
N ALA A 38 -0.36 -5.64 12.89
CA ALA A 38 0.93 -4.98 12.65
C ALA A 38 0.88 -3.95 11.52
N ASN A 39 -0.08 -4.12 10.58
CA ASN A 39 -0.23 -3.26 9.39
C ASN A 39 -1.64 -2.65 9.31
N PRO A 40 -2.06 -1.82 10.30
CA PRO A 40 -3.42 -1.27 10.33
C PRO A 40 -3.74 -0.36 9.14
N GLU A 41 -2.72 0.24 8.52
CA GLU A 41 -2.84 1.03 7.29
C GLU A 41 -3.25 0.19 6.07
N GLY A 42 -3.03 -1.11 6.11
CA GLY A 42 -3.43 -2.08 5.08
C GLY A 42 -4.90 -2.54 5.17
N LEU A 43 -5.64 -2.20 6.22
CA LEU A 43 -6.97 -2.76 6.49
C LEU A 43 -8.03 -2.37 5.45
N GLU A 44 -8.09 -1.08 5.08
CA GLU A 44 -9.11 -0.58 4.17
C GLU A 44 -8.74 -0.81 2.70
N ARG A 45 -9.68 -1.35 1.91
CA ARG A 45 -9.49 -1.59 0.46
C ARG A 45 -9.79 -0.33 -0.36
N LYS A 46 -9.18 0.79 0.05
CA LYS A 46 -9.26 2.08 -0.68
C LYS A 46 -8.04 2.94 -0.39
N ILE A 47 -7.75 3.86 -1.30
CA ILE A 47 -6.73 4.88 -1.07
C ILE A 47 -7.21 5.82 0.03
N GLN A 48 -6.32 6.17 0.96
CA GLN A 48 -6.64 7.00 2.11
C GLN A 48 -5.59 8.10 2.30
N ILE A 49 -5.96 9.16 2.99
CA ILE A 49 -5.00 10.14 3.50
C ILE A 49 -4.68 9.81 4.97
N MET A 50 -3.41 9.58 5.24
CA MET A 50 -2.88 9.57 6.59
C MET A 50 -2.65 11.00 7.02
N PHE A 51 -3.22 11.38 8.17
CA PHE A 51 -3.22 12.75 8.66
C PHE A 51 -2.53 12.85 10.02
N LYS A 52 -1.39 13.51 10.04
CA LYS A 52 -0.63 13.83 11.27
C LYS A 52 -1.19 15.11 11.89
N LYS A 53 -2.23 14.96 12.72
CA LYS A 53 -2.95 16.08 13.32
C LYS A 53 -2.04 17.07 14.07
N ASN A 54 -1.04 16.55 14.80
CA ASN A 54 -0.10 17.36 15.60
C ASN A 54 0.86 18.21 14.75
N SER A 55 1.04 17.88 13.48
CA SER A 55 1.87 18.64 12.54
C SER A 55 1.08 19.67 11.75
N CYS A 56 -0.26 19.61 11.80
CA CYS A 56 -1.12 20.46 10.99
C CYS A 56 -1.28 21.86 11.60
N VAL A 57 -1.03 22.89 10.79
CA VAL A 57 -1.20 24.31 11.18
C VAL A 57 -2.52 24.90 10.67
N ASN A 58 -3.44 24.09 10.15
CA ASN A 58 -4.77 24.48 9.68
C ASN A 58 -4.77 25.57 8.59
N CYS A 59 -3.74 25.63 7.75
CA CYS A 59 -3.58 26.68 6.73
C CYS A 59 -4.57 26.62 5.54
N GLY A 60 -5.31 25.52 5.37
CA GLY A 60 -6.32 25.37 4.31
C GLY A 60 -5.80 24.99 2.92
N LEU A 61 -4.50 25.07 2.61
CA LEU A 61 -3.96 24.82 1.26
C LEU A 61 -4.36 23.47 0.65
N CYS A 62 -4.54 22.45 1.48
CA CYS A 62 -4.99 21.13 1.03
C CYS A 62 -6.48 21.10 0.62
N VAL A 63 -7.30 22.04 1.12
CA VAL A 63 -8.71 22.17 0.73
C VAL A 63 -8.79 22.60 -0.72
N ASP A 64 -8.07 23.68 -1.07
CA ASP A 64 -8.05 24.25 -2.42
C ASP A 64 -7.40 23.28 -3.44
N ALA A 65 -6.40 22.53 -2.99
CA ALA A 65 -5.68 21.59 -3.85
C ALA A 65 -6.42 20.28 -4.15
N CYS A 66 -7.45 19.93 -3.35
CA CYS A 66 -8.11 18.64 -3.45
C CYS A 66 -9.21 18.61 -4.52
N PRO A 67 -9.05 17.84 -5.62
CA PRO A 67 -10.04 17.84 -6.71
C PRO A 67 -11.38 17.18 -6.32
N VAL A 68 -11.40 16.39 -5.25
CA VAL A 68 -12.62 15.67 -4.78
C VAL A 68 -13.14 16.19 -3.44
N GLY A 69 -12.52 17.22 -2.86
CA GLY A 69 -13.02 17.89 -1.66
C GLY A 69 -12.99 17.06 -0.38
N ILE A 70 -11.99 16.18 -0.20
CA ILE A 70 -11.87 15.38 1.04
C ILE A 70 -11.32 16.17 2.23
N HIS A 71 -10.83 17.39 2.02
CA HIS A 71 -10.33 18.26 3.08
C HIS A 71 -11.32 19.39 3.33
N GLU A 72 -11.50 19.76 4.58
CA GLU A 72 -12.31 20.88 4.99
C GLU A 72 -11.66 21.62 6.19
N ILE A 73 -11.95 22.92 6.32
CA ILE A 73 -11.71 23.66 7.55
C ILE A 73 -13.06 23.85 8.24
N THR A 74 -13.18 23.38 9.48
CA THR A 74 -14.42 23.53 10.25
C THR A 74 -14.66 24.99 10.63
N PRO A 75 -15.88 25.36 11.08
CA PRO A 75 -16.14 26.73 11.56
C PRO A 75 -15.21 27.18 12.69
N GLU A 76 -14.67 26.24 13.46
CA GLU A 76 -13.69 26.48 14.54
C GLU A 76 -12.26 26.64 14.02
N GLY A 77 -12.04 26.65 12.69
CA GLY A 77 -10.73 26.80 12.07
C GLY A 77 -9.86 25.54 12.11
N ILE A 78 -10.43 24.37 12.32
CA ILE A 78 -9.69 23.11 12.43
C ILE A 78 -9.77 22.31 11.12
N HIS A 79 -8.62 21.87 10.62
CA HIS A 79 -8.56 20.99 9.46
C HIS A 79 -9.11 19.60 9.78
N ARG A 80 -9.97 19.11 8.90
CA ARG A 80 -10.56 17.77 8.95
C ARG A 80 -10.42 17.06 7.59
N VAL A 81 -10.17 15.75 7.65
CA VAL A 81 -10.19 14.86 6.47
C VAL A 81 -11.51 14.09 6.48
N ARG A 82 -12.33 14.30 5.48
CA ARG A 82 -13.60 13.59 5.28
C ARG A 82 -13.33 12.15 4.86
N ARG A 83 -13.92 11.19 5.57
CA ARG A 83 -13.73 9.74 5.33
C ARG A 83 -14.85 9.11 4.50
N ASP A 84 -15.93 9.87 4.29
CA ASP A 84 -17.09 9.54 3.45
C ASP A 84 -16.85 9.78 1.96
N ILE A 85 -15.78 10.50 1.59
CA ILE A 85 -15.39 10.76 0.21
C ILE A 85 -14.18 9.90 -0.13
N ASP A 86 -14.21 9.24 -1.30
CA ASP A 86 -13.11 8.42 -1.76
C ASP A 86 -11.96 9.28 -2.32
N CYS A 87 -10.76 9.00 -1.84
CA CYS A 87 -9.54 9.64 -2.30
C CYS A 87 -9.09 9.05 -3.64
N THR A 88 -8.74 9.90 -4.60
CA THR A 88 -8.18 9.46 -5.90
C THR A 88 -6.69 9.11 -5.86
N GLY A 89 -6.00 9.42 -4.75
CA GLY A 89 -4.55 9.17 -4.61
C GLY A 89 -3.66 10.15 -5.39
N CYS A 90 -4.20 11.27 -5.89
CA CYS A 90 -3.45 12.19 -6.75
C CYS A 90 -2.26 12.91 -6.07
N GLY A 91 -2.16 12.89 -4.74
CA GLY A 91 -1.04 13.44 -3.98
C GLY A 91 -0.99 14.98 -3.89
N LYS A 92 -1.87 15.73 -4.55
CA LYS A 92 -1.84 17.20 -4.58
C LYS A 92 -1.84 17.83 -3.18
N CYS A 93 -2.68 17.31 -2.27
CA CYS A 93 -2.73 17.78 -0.88
C CYS A 93 -1.42 17.55 -0.12
N LYS A 94 -0.70 16.45 -0.41
CA LYS A 94 0.61 16.16 0.15
C LYS A 94 1.65 17.17 -0.34
N SER A 95 1.66 17.47 -1.65
CA SER A 95 2.67 18.36 -2.28
C SER A 95 2.55 19.81 -1.84
N VAL A 96 1.32 20.30 -1.50
CA VAL A 96 1.11 21.67 -1.03
C VAL A 96 1.22 21.83 0.48
N CYS A 97 1.36 20.74 1.24
CA CYS A 97 1.39 20.79 2.69
C CYS A 97 2.77 21.21 3.23
N PRO A 98 2.95 22.43 3.78
CA PRO A 98 4.27 22.91 4.21
C PRO A 98 4.81 22.15 5.43
N GLN A 99 3.92 21.50 6.19
CA GLN A 99 4.26 20.75 7.40
C GLN A 99 4.34 19.22 7.18
N ALA A 100 4.25 18.75 5.94
CA ALA A 100 4.21 17.31 5.62
C ALA A 100 3.22 16.52 6.51
N ALA A 101 2.09 17.16 6.87
CA ALA A 101 1.06 16.60 7.74
C ALA A 101 0.17 15.56 7.04
N LEU A 102 0.28 15.45 5.72
CA LEU A 102 -0.57 14.60 4.88
C LEU A 102 0.28 13.60 4.10
N GLU A 103 -0.16 12.34 4.08
CA GLU A 103 0.47 11.30 3.28
C GLU A 103 -0.59 10.44 2.59
N VAL A 104 -0.36 10.09 1.34
CA VAL A 104 -1.23 9.18 0.59
C VAL A 104 -0.88 7.75 0.98
N ASN A 105 -1.85 7.00 1.46
CA ASN A 105 -1.73 5.60 1.79
C ASN A 105 -2.56 4.76 0.82
N GLY A 106 -1.87 4.03 -0.02
CA GLY A 106 -2.42 3.22 -1.09
C GLY A 106 -2.09 3.77 -2.47
N GLN A 107 -1.73 2.87 -3.36
CA GLN A 107 -1.46 3.14 -4.76
C GLN A 107 -1.92 1.95 -5.59
N VAL A 108 -2.41 2.23 -6.78
CA VAL A 108 -2.74 1.21 -7.77
C VAL A 108 -1.55 1.01 -8.67
N LYS A 109 -1.04 -0.21 -8.76
CA LYS A 109 0.05 -0.61 -9.66
C LYS A 109 -0.39 -1.78 -10.53
N THR A 110 0.12 -1.82 -11.75
CA THR A 110 -0.02 -2.99 -12.61
C THR A 110 0.88 -4.13 -12.11
N VAL A 111 0.56 -5.36 -12.50
CA VAL A 111 1.41 -6.52 -12.17
C VAL A 111 2.80 -6.36 -12.79
N SER A 112 2.90 -5.80 -14.01
CA SER A 112 4.19 -5.54 -14.66
C SER A 112 5.03 -4.53 -13.89
N GLU A 113 4.44 -3.40 -13.44
CA GLU A 113 5.14 -2.42 -12.60
C GLU A 113 5.64 -3.03 -11.27
N LEU A 114 4.88 -3.97 -10.68
CA LEU A 114 5.29 -4.66 -9.48
C LEU A 114 6.41 -5.66 -9.75
N LEU A 115 6.34 -6.36 -10.88
CA LEU A 115 7.40 -7.29 -11.30
C LEU A 115 8.71 -6.55 -11.53
N GLU A 116 8.70 -5.43 -12.25
CA GLU A 116 9.89 -4.59 -12.45
C GLU A 116 10.56 -4.22 -11.12
N ILE A 117 9.77 -3.77 -10.13
CA ILE A 117 10.30 -3.43 -8.79
C ILE A 117 10.91 -4.64 -8.09
N VAL A 118 10.29 -5.81 -8.23
CA VAL A 118 10.79 -7.07 -7.63
C VAL A 118 12.08 -7.51 -8.31
N GLU A 119 12.17 -7.40 -9.63
CA GLU A 119 13.35 -7.78 -10.42
C GLU A 119 14.61 -6.95 -10.11
N GLU A 120 14.45 -5.70 -9.65
CA GLU A 120 15.58 -4.87 -9.22
C GLU A 120 16.46 -5.54 -8.14
N ASP A 121 15.88 -6.44 -7.34
CA ASP A 121 16.57 -7.14 -6.25
C ASP A 121 16.98 -8.60 -6.62
N ALA A 122 16.87 -9.01 -7.89
CA ALA A 122 17.10 -10.39 -8.35
C ALA A 122 18.48 -10.94 -7.97
N ALA A 123 19.53 -10.09 -7.97
CA ALA A 123 20.86 -10.47 -7.55
C ALA A 123 20.92 -10.91 -6.07
N PHE A 124 20.18 -10.24 -5.20
CA PHE A 124 20.11 -10.60 -3.77
C PHE A 124 19.33 -11.89 -3.56
N TYR A 125 18.29 -12.15 -4.35
CA TYR A 125 17.54 -13.41 -4.27
C TYR A 125 18.40 -14.60 -4.66
N SER A 126 19.16 -14.50 -5.74
CA SER A 126 20.04 -15.59 -6.20
C SER A 126 21.16 -15.90 -5.21
N MET A 127 21.69 -14.87 -4.52
CA MET A 127 22.76 -15.05 -3.53
C MET A 127 22.27 -15.62 -2.20
N SER A 128 21.04 -15.32 -1.80
CA SER A 128 20.51 -15.64 -0.48
C SER A 128 19.46 -16.77 -0.46
N GLY A 129 19.01 -17.22 -1.63
CA GLY A 129 17.85 -18.11 -1.73
C GLY A 129 16.52 -17.41 -1.44
N GLY A 130 16.52 -16.08 -1.47
CA GLY A 130 15.36 -15.24 -1.22
C GLY A 130 14.41 -15.11 -2.41
N GLY A 131 13.59 -14.03 -2.41
CA GLY A 131 12.62 -13.81 -3.48
C GLY A 131 11.56 -12.76 -3.11
N VAL A 132 10.33 -12.95 -3.55
CA VAL A 132 9.20 -12.08 -3.21
C VAL A 132 8.29 -12.71 -2.18
N THR A 133 7.78 -11.89 -1.25
CA THR A 133 6.68 -12.24 -0.35
C THR A 133 5.50 -11.31 -0.58
N LEU A 134 4.30 -11.86 -0.76
CA LEU A 134 3.07 -11.07 -0.79
C LEU A 134 2.45 -11.08 0.60
N GLY A 135 2.24 -9.90 1.16
CA GLY A 135 1.68 -9.73 2.50
C GLY A 135 0.81 -8.49 2.58
N GLY A 136 0.78 -7.84 3.75
CA GLY A 136 0.12 -6.55 3.95
C GLY A 136 -1.15 -6.63 4.76
N GLY A 137 -2.28 -6.21 4.21
CA GLY A 137 -3.62 -6.46 4.75
C GLY A 137 -3.94 -7.94 4.63
N GLU A 138 -4.46 -8.33 3.46
CA GLU A 138 -4.60 -9.74 3.07
C GLU A 138 -4.44 -9.86 1.55
N CYS A 139 -3.37 -10.47 1.09
CA CYS A 139 -3.09 -10.57 -0.34
C CYS A 139 -4.15 -11.39 -1.09
N THR A 140 -4.76 -12.39 -0.44
CA THR A 140 -5.84 -13.20 -1.02
C THR A 140 -7.18 -12.45 -1.15
N ALA A 141 -7.29 -11.23 -0.59
CA ALA A 141 -8.42 -10.33 -0.87
C ALA A 141 -8.39 -9.74 -2.30
N GLN A 142 -7.25 -9.87 -3.00
CA GLN A 142 -7.05 -9.49 -4.40
C GLN A 142 -6.47 -10.70 -5.19
N PRO A 143 -7.18 -11.83 -5.27
CA PRO A 143 -6.62 -13.13 -5.63
C PRO A 143 -6.06 -13.16 -7.06
N GLU A 144 -6.69 -12.48 -8.02
CA GLU A 144 -6.24 -12.49 -9.41
C GLU A 144 -4.91 -11.74 -9.56
N ALA A 145 -4.76 -10.58 -8.91
CA ALA A 145 -3.51 -9.80 -8.97
C ALA A 145 -2.38 -10.52 -8.23
N ALA A 146 -2.67 -11.08 -7.06
CA ALA A 146 -1.71 -11.85 -6.28
C ALA A 146 -1.22 -13.08 -7.07
N ARG A 147 -2.15 -13.85 -7.64
CA ARG A 147 -1.83 -15.04 -8.47
C ARG A 147 -0.96 -14.67 -9.68
N GLU A 148 -1.34 -13.63 -10.42
CA GLU A 148 -0.64 -13.21 -11.64
C GLU A 148 0.78 -12.74 -11.31
N LEU A 149 0.97 -11.97 -10.23
CA LEU A 149 2.29 -11.54 -9.78
C LEU A 149 3.17 -12.72 -9.35
N LEU A 150 2.62 -13.68 -8.58
CA LEU A 150 3.36 -14.89 -8.19
C LEU A 150 3.76 -15.73 -9.40
N MET A 151 2.89 -15.86 -10.40
CA MET A 151 3.19 -16.59 -11.64
C MET A 151 4.28 -15.88 -12.45
N ALA A 152 4.21 -14.56 -12.57
CA ALA A 152 5.21 -13.75 -13.26
C ALA A 152 6.58 -13.89 -12.59
N CYS A 153 6.65 -13.77 -11.26
CA CYS A 153 7.89 -13.97 -10.50
C CYS A 153 8.46 -15.39 -10.70
N LYS A 154 7.63 -16.42 -10.64
CA LYS A 154 8.06 -17.80 -10.89
C LYS A 154 8.62 -18.02 -12.29
N SER A 155 8.02 -17.38 -13.32
CA SER A 155 8.54 -17.48 -14.70
C SER A 155 9.93 -16.87 -14.86
N GLN A 156 10.33 -15.95 -13.99
CA GLN A 156 11.67 -15.36 -13.91
C GLN A 156 12.60 -16.10 -12.93
N GLY A 157 12.18 -17.26 -12.42
CA GLY A 157 12.98 -18.03 -11.47
C GLY A 157 13.05 -17.44 -10.06
N ILE A 158 12.22 -16.43 -9.75
CA ILE A 158 12.18 -15.79 -8.42
C ILE A 158 11.35 -16.65 -7.47
N ASN A 159 11.91 -16.99 -6.30
CA ASN A 159 11.18 -17.69 -5.25
C ASN A 159 10.02 -16.84 -4.72
N THR A 160 8.89 -17.48 -4.41
CA THR A 160 7.66 -16.81 -4.00
C THR A 160 7.14 -17.33 -2.68
N ALA A 161 6.64 -16.43 -1.82
CA ALA A 161 5.96 -16.74 -0.58
C ALA A 161 4.71 -15.84 -0.40
N ILE A 162 3.81 -16.25 0.46
CA ILE A 162 2.68 -15.44 0.90
C ILE A 162 2.58 -15.45 2.42
N GLU A 163 2.23 -14.32 2.98
CA GLU A 163 1.74 -14.15 4.34
C GLU A 163 0.24 -13.92 4.29
N THR A 164 -0.51 -14.76 4.96
CA THR A 164 -1.97 -14.73 4.90
C THR A 164 -2.59 -15.01 6.27
N CYS A 165 -3.69 -14.33 6.57
CA CYS A 165 -4.51 -14.65 7.73
C CYS A 165 -5.38 -15.91 7.51
N GLY A 166 -5.34 -16.51 6.33
CA GLY A 166 -6.11 -17.70 5.98
C GLY A 166 -7.62 -17.48 5.84
N HIS A 167 -8.09 -16.25 5.94
CA HIS A 167 -9.50 -15.90 5.79
C HIS A 167 -9.83 -15.61 4.32
N THR A 168 -9.98 -16.66 3.55
CA THR A 168 -10.33 -16.61 2.12
C THR A 168 -11.43 -17.63 1.82
N LYS A 169 -12.11 -17.44 0.70
CA LYS A 169 -13.03 -18.47 0.20
C LYS A 169 -12.21 -19.64 -0.35
N PRO A 170 -12.69 -20.87 -0.16
CA PRO A 170 -12.06 -22.05 -0.76
C PRO A 170 -12.02 -21.96 -2.28
#